data_ff83047314692acd46b51120f1c69328
#
_entry.id   ff83047314692acd46b51120f1c69328
#
_cell.length_a   1.000
_cell.length_b   1.000
_cell.length_c   1.000
_cell.angle_alpha   90.00
_cell.angle_beta   90.00
_cell.angle_gamma   90.00
#
_symmetry.space_group_name_H-M   'P 1'
#
loop_
_entity.id
_entity.type
_entity.pdbx_description
1 polymer ?
#
loop_
_entity_poly.entity_id
_entity_poly.type
_entity_poly.pdbx_seq_one_letter_code
_entity_poly.pdbx_strand_id
1 'polypeptide(L)'
;MGEIIELTDGRRIDIGDSADAAGIEDARRVLEEYLGDDEEPQYLLTNGQRGIIVEDDGTREEIEPSPGHSTFVILSDVRTLFVVGGANGREDRVVNVPYVEVVAVRREESFFSERLVVATPAQQWEFPFKGDLERAESHLKEALSAWSGARTAIESFRDRMADALDHLDDAEYEDALDRADAAEAALMQAESRLESLGAGAMQSLTHLAGEDDVATLRARIHRERGEQHYERAQDALETNDYHEAFDAMMAARAAFRRAVDLQPATLDEPIADRLGRVERDLDDLSSCPLEEARSAYDRALELDGMGRAIALEEALGEYRDALSVCWGDRGEQFEGDPDAIRDRIIEIVEGIYEAWTTLAWDRLIDGDAYADQGDDERARTHYEDARTHLERAREVTRELHPDLDSDLDPWFDAVDDRLESIESRSTVDTDRVSEPRPDLNPLSAGVFDRQLDALDTPELIELLADAVTRNGWSTTTVVNTDDPYNMIASRNDLFELQILVCVVGDATPSARDVTRLADAVESTPGADVAVLVAPEIPPPVHDRARDRGVHVLDAERLATVLDSDQSAESGAAA
;
A
#
# COMPACT_ATOMS: atom_id res chain seq x y z
N MET A 1 -40.67 -46.85 -37.30
CA MET A 1 -39.23 -47.03 -37.03
C MET A 1 -38.56 -46.01 -37.90
N GLY A 2 -38.12 -44.88 -37.36
CA GLY A 2 -37.53 -43.80 -38.14
C GLY A 2 -36.28 -44.26 -38.88
N GLU A 3 -36.02 -43.72 -40.05
CA GLU A 3 -34.83 -43.99 -40.84
C GLU A 3 -33.67 -43.17 -40.26
N ILE A 4 -32.50 -43.76 -40.02
CA ILE A 4 -31.34 -43.06 -39.47
C ILE A 4 -30.42 -42.64 -40.59
N ILE A 5 -30.15 -41.33 -40.71
CA ILE A 5 -29.08 -40.82 -41.55
C ILE A 5 -27.79 -40.76 -40.78
N GLU A 6 -26.72 -41.29 -41.38
CA GLU A 6 -25.33 -41.13 -40.89
C GLU A 6 -24.65 -40.08 -41.78
N LEU A 7 -24.15 -38.99 -41.14
CA LEU A 7 -23.44 -37.93 -41.78
C LEU A 7 -21.98 -38.33 -42.08
N THR A 8 -21.28 -37.58 -42.90
CA THR A 8 -19.89 -37.80 -43.31
C THR A 8 -18.91 -37.77 -42.13
N ASP A 9 -19.27 -37.10 -41.05
CA ASP A 9 -18.51 -36.96 -39.79
C ASP A 9 -18.88 -38.00 -38.74
N GLY A 10 -19.82 -38.95 -39.07
CA GLY A 10 -20.24 -40.02 -38.17
C GLY A 10 -21.39 -39.66 -37.25
N ARG A 11 -21.89 -38.42 -37.26
CA ARG A 11 -23.14 -38.04 -36.55
C ARG A 11 -24.34 -38.80 -37.10
N ARG A 12 -25.29 -39.15 -36.26
CA ARG A 12 -26.50 -39.90 -36.64
C ARG A 12 -27.73 -39.12 -36.20
N ILE A 13 -28.71 -39.08 -37.12
CA ILE A 13 -29.98 -38.40 -36.89
C ILE A 13 -31.17 -39.30 -37.23
N ASP A 14 -32.22 -39.26 -36.42
CA ASP A 14 -33.49 -39.94 -36.68
C ASP A 14 -34.35 -39.02 -37.58
N ILE A 15 -34.71 -39.56 -38.75
CA ILE A 15 -35.66 -38.87 -39.65
C ILE A 15 -37.04 -39.43 -39.35
N GLY A 16 -37.95 -38.56 -38.96
CA GLY A 16 -39.37 -38.97 -38.81
C GLY A 16 -39.91 -39.61 -40.09
N ASP A 17 -40.90 -40.50 -39.96
CA ASP A 17 -41.49 -41.42 -40.95
C ASP A 17 -41.94 -40.78 -42.32
N SER A 18 -41.51 -39.59 -42.65
CA SER A 18 -42.06 -38.81 -43.79
C SER A 18 -41.15 -38.61 -45.00
N ALA A 19 -39.89 -39.10 -45.02
CA ALA A 19 -38.96 -38.88 -46.13
C ALA A 19 -38.94 -40.07 -47.10
N ASP A 20 -39.04 -39.77 -48.40
CA ASP A 20 -38.73 -40.71 -49.48
C ASP A 20 -37.22 -40.66 -49.82
N ALA A 21 -36.71 -41.54 -50.67
CA ALA A 21 -35.28 -41.66 -50.96
C ALA A 21 -34.66 -40.36 -51.54
N ALA A 22 -35.41 -39.50 -52.22
CA ALA A 22 -34.94 -38.21 -52.72
C ALA A 22 -34.88 -37.18 -51.58
N GLY A 23 -35.82 -37.26 -50.63
CA GLY A 23 -35.82 -36.41 -49.44
C GLY A 23 -34.65 -36.71 -48.50
N ILE A 24 -34.11 -37.94 -48.48
CA ILE A 24 -32.96 -38.35 -47.66
C ILE A 24 -31.65 -37.66 -48.15
N GLU A 25 -31.46 -37.59 -49.49
CA GLU A 25 -30.26 -36.98 -50.05
C GLU A 25 -30.29 -35.45 -49.88
N ASP A 26 -31.42 -34.80 -50.06
CA ASP A 26 -31.64 -33.40 -49.74
C ASP A 26 -31.46 -33.11 -48.25
N ALA A 27 -31.95 -33.96 -47.41
CA ALA A 27 -31.81 -33.88 -45.95
C ALA A 27 -30.33 -33.92 -45.52
N ARG A 28 -29.54 -34.87 -46.09
CA ARG A 28 -28.10 -34.97 -45.82
C ARG A 28 -27.36 -33.69 -46.23
N ARG A 29 -27.62 -33.19 -47.41
CA ARG A 29 -27.06 -31.92 -47.90
C ARG A 29 -27.37 -30.77 -46.96
N VAL A 30 -28.60 -30.62 -46.53
CA VAL A 30 -29.02 -29.54 -45.62
C VAL A 30 -28.33 -29.65 -44.26
N LEU A 31 -28.19 -30.86 -43.74
CA LEU A 31 -27.47 -31.07 -42.48
C LEU A 31 -25.98 -30.71 -42.61
N GLU A 32 -25.30 -31.17 -43.66
CA GLU A 32 -23.87 -30.93 -43.89
C GLU A 32 -23.59 -29.44 -44.20
N GLU A 33 -24.56 -28.71 -44.81
CA GLU A 33 -24.38 -27.30 -45.20
C GLU A 33 -24.69 -26.30 -44.09
N TYR A 34 -25.69 -26.60 -43.22
CA TYR A 34 -26.22 -25.61 -42.29
C TYR A 34 -26.00 -25.93 -40.80
N LEU A 35 -25.55 -27.14 -40.46
CA LEU A 35 -25.25 -27.53 -39.12
C LEU A 35 -23.82 -27.11 -38.75
N GLY A 36 -23.61 -26.59 -37.56
CA GLY A 36 -22.28 -26.25 -37.07
C GLY A 36 -21.42 -27.51 -36.77
N ASP A 37 -20.08 -27.36 -36.79
CA ASP A 37 -19.15 -28.47 -36.62
C ASP A 37 -19.33 -29.18 -35.27
N ASP A 38 -19.63 -28.44 -34.21
CA ASP A 38 -19.83 -28.95 -32.85
C ASP A 38 -21.32 -29.12 -32.49
N GLU A 39 -22.25 -28.82 -33.41
CA GLU A 39 -23.67 -28.84 -33.21
C GLU A 39 -24.22 -30.27 -33.43
N GLU A 40 -24.95 -30.80 -32.45
CA GLU A 40 -25.52 -32.15 -32.50
C GLU A 40 -26.96 -32.12 -32.98
N PRO A 41 -27.27 -32.65 -34.18
CA PRO A 41 -28.65 -32.77 -34.63
C PRO A 41 -29.38 -33.87 -33.86
N GLN A 42 -30.56 -33.53 -33.34
CA GLN A 42 -31.40 -34.48 -32.58
C GLN A 42 -32.57 -34.99 -33.43
N TYR A 43 -33.24 -34.11 -34.15
CA TYR A 43 -34.38 -34.43 -35.02
C TYR A 43 -34.32 -33.67 -36.34
N LEU A 44 -34.69 -34.35 -37.40
CA LEU A 44 -34.94 -33.75 -38.70
C LEU A 44 -36.37 -34.02 -39.10
N LEU A 45 -37.13 -32.98 -39.35
CA LEU A 45 -38.50 -33.03 -39.86
C LEU A 45 -38.57 -32.42 -41.27
N THR A 46 -39.40 -33.00 -42.12
CA THR A 46 -39.69 -32.44 -43.45
C THR A 46 -41.19 -32.41 -43.71
N ASN A 47 -41.69 -31.34 -44.27
CA ASN A 47 -43.10 -31.26 -44.72
C ASN A 47 -43.23 -31.28 -46.23
N GLY A 48 -42.15 -31.66 -46.94
CA GLY A 48 -42.10 -31.68 -48.38
C GLY A 48 -42.23 -30.27 -48.97
N GLN A 49 -43.13 -30.09 -49.91
CA GLN A 49 -43.31 -28.79 -50.61
C GLN A 49 -44.17 -27.77 -49.83
N ARG A 50 -44.46 -28.04 -48.57
CA ARG A 50 -45.10 -27.04 -47.69
C ARG A 50 -44.05 -26.13 -47.12
N GLY A 51 -44.37 -24.84 -47.00
CA GLY A 51 -43.48 -23.86 -46.40
C GLY A 51 -43.58 -23.80 -44.89
N ILE A 52 -43.04 -22.71 -44.38
CA ILE A 52 -43.23 -22.26 -43.00
C ILE A 52 -44.07 -20.98 -43.00
N ILE A 53 -44.73 -20.73 -41.90
CA ILE A 53 -45.45 -19.48 -41.69
C ILE A 53 -44.70 -18.72 -40.62
N VAL A 54 -44.39 -17.46 -40.94
CA VAL A 54 -43.73 -16.51 -40.02
C VAL A 54 -44.74 -15.44 -39.64
N GLU A 55 -44.91 -15.22 -38.35
CA GLU A 55 -45.70 -14.13 -37.81
C GLU A 55 -44.80 -13.16 -37.08
N ASP A 56 -44.79 -11.90 -37.56
CA ASP A 56 -43.99 -10.79 -37.07
C ASP A 56 -44.88 -9.55 -36.90
N ASP A 57 -45.01 -9.04 -35.68
CA ASP A 57 -45.86 -7.87 -35.34
C ASP A 57 -47.29 -7.95 -35.90
N GLY A 58 -47.88 -9.16 -35.91
CA GLY A 58 -49.21 -9.40 -36.44
C GLY A 58 -49.27 -9.49 -37.97
N THR A 59 -48.14 -9.43 -38.65
CA THR A 59 -48.00 -9.69 -40.09
C THR A 59 -47.66 -11.17 -40.26
N ARG A 60 -48.48 -11.87 -41.06
CA ARG A 60 -48.30 -13.31 -41.33
C ARG A 60 -47.79 -13.48 -42.75
N GLU A 61 -46.61 -14.07 -42.90
CA GLU A 61 -45.98 -14.39 -44.21
C GLU A 61 -45.84 -15.93 -44.32
N GLU A 62 -46.24 -16.48 -45.45
CA GLU A 62 -45.99 -17.89 -45.78
C GLU A 62 -44.78 -17.96 -46.73
N ILE A 63 -43.77 -18.75 -46.30
CA ILE A 63 -42.53 -18.94 -47.06
C ILE A 63 -42.57 -20.35 -47.62
N GLU A 64 -42.86 -20.46 -48.92
CA GLU A 64 -42.94 -21.73 -49.63
C GLU A 64 -41.62 -22.09 -50.30
N PRO A 65 -41.23 -23.37 -50.34
CA PRO A 65 -40.09 -23.84 -51.09
C PRO A 65 -40.32 -23.72 -52.59
N SER A 66 -39.26 -23.60 -53.37
CA SER A 66 -39.34 -23.65 -54.80
C SER A 66 -39.89 -25.00 -55.32
N PRO A 67 -40.55 -25.06 -56.50
CA PRO A 67 -41.05 -26.29 -57.03
C PRO A 67 -39.98 -27.38 -57.16
N GLY A 68 -40.24 -28.55 -56.56
CA GLY A 68 -39.29 -29.68 -56.50
C GLY A 68 -38.32 -29.68 -55.34
N HIS A 69 -38.41 -28.69 -54.46
CA HIS A 69 -37.60 -28.58 -53.22
C HIS A 69 -38.49 -28.81 -52.00
N SER A 70 -37.85 -29.10 -50.88
CA SER A 70 -38.52 -29.40 -49.61
C SER A 70 -38.18 -28.36 -48.53
N THR A 71 -39.05 -28.29 -47.55
CA THR A 71 -38.74 -27.54 -46.33
C THR A 71 -38.36 -28.53 -45.21
N PHE A 72 -37.27 -28.19 -44.53
CA PHE A 72 -36.71 -28.95 -43.42
C PHE A 72 -36.73 -28.14 -42.13
N VAL A 73 -36.91 -28.84 -41.03
CA VAL A 73 -36.66 -28.31 -39.67
C VAL A 73 -35.65 -29.22 -39.00
N ILE A 74 -34.53 -28.64 -38.64
CA ILE A 74 -33.51 -29.33 -37.84
C ILE A 74 -33.65 -28.84 -36.42
N LEU A 75 -33.84 -29.80 -35.52
CA LEU A 75 -33.75 -29.57 -34.06
C LEU A 75 -32.41 -30.06 -33.59
N SER A 76 -31.56 -29.12 -33.16
CA SER A 76 -30.25 -29.48 -32.60
C SER A 76 -30.22 -29.31 -31.08
N ASP A 77 -29.08 -29.41 -30.49
CA ASP A 77 -28.82 -29.15 -29.08
C ASP A 77 -28.81 -27.64 -28.72
N VAL A 78 -28.67 -26.72 -29.73
CA VAL A 78 -28.56 -25.27 -29.52
C VAL A 78 -29.69 -24.44 -30.11
N ARG A 79 -30.35 -24.94 -31.17
CA ARG A 79 -31.31 -24.14 -31.96
C ARG A 79 -32.32 -24.97 -32.74
N THR A 80 -33.35 -24.28 -33.22
CA THR A 80 -34.20 -24.77 -34.29
C THR A 80 -33.81 -24.07 -35.58
N LEU A 81 -33.51 -24.85 -36.64
CA LEU A 81 -33.24 -24.35 -38.00
C LEU A 81 -34.38 -24.69 -38.92
N PHE A 82 -34.97 -23.69 -39.56
CA PHE A 82 -35.89 -23.86 -40.65
C PHE A 82 -35.16 -23.59 -41.99
N VAL A 83 -35.14 -24.59 -42.84
CA VAL A 83 -34.48 -24.49 -44.16
C VAL A 83 -35.52 -24.66 -45.24
N VAL A 84 -35.84 -23.61 -45.98
CA VAL A 84 -36.81 -23.62 -47.09
C VAL A 84 -36.05 -23.64 -48.40
N GLY A 85 -36.16 -24.75 -49.13
CA GLY A 85 -35.33 -25.01 -50.30
C GLY A 85 -35.60 -24.06 -51.46
N GLY A 86 -34.51 -23.48 -51.99
CA GLY A 86 -34.49 -22.60 -53.15
C GLY A 86 -34.23 -23.34 -54.46
N ALA A 87 -34.64 -22.78 -55.64
CA ALA A 87 -34.41 -23.40 -56.93
C ALA A 87 -33.47 -22.55 -57.80
N ASN A 88 -32.75 -23.19 -58.72
CA ASN A 88 -32.06 -22.58 -59.84
C ASN A 88 -31.05 -21.44 -59.46
N GLY A 89 -30.17 -21.71 -58.53
CA GLY A 89 -29.14 -20.75 -58.08
C GLY A 89 -29.65 -19.69 -57.10
N ARG A 90 -30.87 -19.81 -56.58
CA ARG A 90 -31.30 -19.10 -55.39
C ARG A 90 -30.88 -19.93 -54.18
N GLU A 91 -30.20 -19.25 -53.23
CA GLU A 91 -29.87 -19.84 -51.96
C GLU A 91 -31.12 -20.27 -51.19
N ASP A 92 -31.02 -21.35 -50.43
CA ASP A 92 -32.06 -21.76 -49.50
C ASP A 92 -32.35 -20.59 -48.53
N ARG A 93 -33.59 -20.43 -48.13
CA ARG A 93 -33.95 -19.47 -47.07
C ARG A 93 -33.84 -20.18 -45.72
N VAL A 94 -32.83 -19.75 -44.97
CA VAL A 94 -32.52 -20.32 -43.64
C VAL A 94 -32.98 -19.37 -42.56
N VAL A 95 -33.73 -19.90 -41.60
CA VAL A 95 -34.15 -19.21 -40.38
C VAL A 95 -33.52 -19.91 -39.19
N ASN A 96 -32.69 -19.18 -38.46
CA ASN A 96 -32.02 -19.69 -37.27
C ASN A 96 -32.72 -19.15 -36.01
N VAL A 97 -33.17 -20.05 -35.13
CA VAL A 97 -33.88 -19.71 -33.89
C VAL A 97 -33.16 -20.36 -32.73
N PRO A 98 -32.19 -19.65 -32.09
CA PRO A 98 -31.46 -20.16 -30.93
C PRO A 98 -32.41 -20.45 -29.76
N TYR A 99 -32.22 -21.54 -29.04
CA TYR A 99 -33.08 -21.89 -27.88
C TYR A 99 -33.02 -20.86 -26.76
N VAL A 100 -31.91 -20.16 -26.62
CA VAL A 100 -31.78 -19.07 -25.65
C VAL A 100 -32.77 -17.91 -25.86
N GLU A 101 -33.26 -17.75 -27.11
CA GLU A 101 -34.24 -16.71 -27.49
C GLU A 101 -35.69 -17.23 -27.46
N VAL A 102 -35.88 -18.56 -27.45
CA VAL A 102 -37.22 -19.15 -27.52
C VAL A 102 -37.95 -19.03 -26.19
N VAL A 103 -39.15 -18.49 -26.22
CA VAL A 103 -40.03 -18.34 -25.04
C VAL A 103 -41.15 -19.37 -24.96
N ALA A 104 -41.53 -19.94 -26.10
CA ALA A 104 -42.59 -20.97 -26.12
C ALA A 104 -42.43 -21.92 -27.30
N VAL A 105 -42.75 -23.19 -27.02
CA VAL A 105 -42.98 -24.22 -28.06
C VAL A 105 -44.32 -24.86 -27.77
N ARG A 106 -45.10 -25.06 -28.81
CA ARG A 106 -46.41 -25.71 -28.73
C ARG A 106 -46.71 -26.50 -30.01
N ARG A 107 -47.47 -27.58 -29.84
CA ARG A 107 -48.08 -28.33 -30.90
C ARG A 107 -49.53 -27.86 -31.03
N GLU A 108 -49.92 -27.53 -32.24
CA GLU A 108 -51.29 -27.20 -32.58
C GLU A 108 -51.86 -28.32 -33.47
N GLU A 109 -52.95 -28.93 -33.02
CA GLU A 109 -53.64 -29.96 -33.78
C GLU A 109 -54.76 -29.35 -34.59
N SER A 110 -54.84 -29.74 -35.87
CA SER A 110 -55.94 -29.44 -36.76
C SER A 110 -56.51 -30.75 -37.30
N PHE A 111 -57.72 -30.75 -37.86
CA PHE A 111 -58.41 -31.94 -38.38
C PHE A 111 -57.59 -32.74 -39.40
N PHE A 112 -56.60 -32.15 -40.06
CA PHE A 112 -55.85 -32.80 -41.15
C PHE A 112 -54.33 -32.63 -41.07
N SER A 113 -53.80 -31.90 -40.08
CA SER A 113 -52.37 -31.65 -39.93
C SER A 113 -52.06 -31.17 -38.51
N GLU A 114 -50.88 -31.50 -38.03
CA GLU A 114 -50.29 -30.89 -36.85
C GLU A 114 -49.40 -29.75 -37.25
N ARG A 115 -49.12 -28.81 -36.33
CA ARG A 115 -48.16 -27.73 -36.50
C ARG A 115 -47.25 -27.69 -35.32
N LEU A 116 -45.96 -27.57 -35.58
CA LEU A 116 -44.99 -27.20 -34.59
C LEU A 116 -44.87 -25.68 -34.61
N VAL A 117 -45.07 -25.05 -33.47
CA VAL A 117 -44.97 -23.59 -33.30
C VAL A 117 -43.82 -23.29 -32.37
N VAL A 118 -42.86 -22.49 -32.82
CA VAL A 118 -41.72 -21.96 -32.06
C VAL A 118 -41.86 -20.47 -32.00
N ALA A 119 -41.79 -19.88 -30.80
CA ALA A 119 -41.97 -18.45 -30.59
C ALA A 119 -40.82 -17.84 -29.78
N THR A 120 -40.35 -16.70 -30.26
CA THR A 120 -39.48 -15.77 -29.50
C THR A 120 -40.29 -14.52 -29.09
N PRO A 121 -39.75 -13.58 -28.34
CA PRO A 121 -40.47 -12.34 -28.04
C PRO A 121 -40.83 -11.51 -29.27
N ALA A 122 -40.07 -11.62 -30.36
CA ALA A 122 -40.25 -10.81 -31.58
C ALA A 122 -41.08 -11.52 -32.64
N GLN A 123 -40.89 -12.82 -32.81
CA GLN A 123 -41.44 -13.57 -33.96
C GLN A 123 -41.95 -14.96 -33.56
N GLN A 124 -42.86 -15.48 -34.38
CA GLN A 124 -43.38 -16.86 -34.25
C GLN A 124 -43.24 -17.57 -35.61
N TRP A 125 -42.81 -18.84 -35.55
CA TRP A 125 -42.68 -19.69 -36.73
C TRP A 125 -43.60 -20.92 -36.55
N GLU A 126 -44.41 -21.18 -37.57
CA GLU A 126 -45.28 -22.33 -37.63
C GLU A 126 -44.77 -23.27 -38.74
N PHE A 127 -44.55 -24.53 -38.39
CA PHE A 127 -44.19 -25.60 -39.30
C PHE A 127 -45.34 -26.61 -39.42
N PRO A 128 -46.13 -26.59 -40.51
CA PRO A 128 -47.16 -27.56 -40.74
C PRO A 128 -46.56 -28.93 -41.06
N PHE A 129 -47.00 -29.96 -40.36
CA PHE A 129 -46.45 -31.30 -40.47
C PHE A 129 -47.57 -32.37 -40.62
N LYS A 130 -47.24 -33.46 -41.31
CA LYS A 130 -48.11 -34.65 -41.42
C LYS A 130 -47.37 -35.82 -40.84
N GLY A 131 -47.47 -36.03 -39.57
CA GLY A 131 -46.81 -37.12 -38.85
C GLY A 131 -46.89 -36.86 -37.35
N ASP A 132 -46.23 -37.69 -36.59
CA ASP A 132 -46.19 -37.54 -35.15
C ASP A 132 -45.12 -36.56 -34.74
N LEU A 133 -45.53 -35.45 -34.10
CA LEU A 133 -44.66 -34.42 -33.56
C LEU A 133 -44.38 -34.61 -32.06
N GLU A 134 -44.92 -35.63 -31.41
CA GLU A 134 -44.86 -35.80 -29.96
C GLU A 134 -43.41 -35.87 -29.45
N ARG A 135 -42.54 -36.60 -30.16
CA ARG A 135 -41.12 -36.73 -29.79
C ARG A 135 -40.35 -35.44 -30.01
N ALA A 136 -40.57 -34.77 -31.14
CA ALA A 136 -39.93 -33.51 -31.44
C ALA A 136 -40.35 -32.39 -30.45
N GLU A 137 -41.65 -32.35 -30.13
CA GLU A 137 -42.20 -31.45 -29.12
C GLU A 137 -41.61 -31.73 -27.74
N SER A 138 -41.50 -33.02 -27.34
CA SER A 138 -40.91 -33.40 -26.05
C SER A 138 -39.45 -32.96 -25.96
N HIS A 139 -38.67 -33.24 -26.99
CA HIS A 139 -37.27 -32.82 -27.06
C HIS A 139 -37.13 -31.29 -26.95
N LEU A 140 -37.92 -30.55 -27.74
CA LEU A 140 -37.90 -29.09 -27.70
C LEU A 140 -38.26 -28.53 -26.32
N LYS A 141 -39.26 -29.09 -25.65
CA LYS A 141 -39.63 -28.71 -24.29
C LYS A 141 -38.52 -28.98 -23.29
N GLU A 142 -37.82 -30.09 -23.44
CA GLU A 142 -36.69 -30.49 -22.61
C GLU A 142 -35.49 -29.54 -22.86
N ALA A 143 -35.14 -29.31 -24.12
CA ALA A 143 -34.10 -28.34 -24.51
C ALA A 143 -34.40 -26.93 -24.01
N LEU A 144 -35.64 -26.44 -24.19
CA LEU A 144 -36.06 -25.14 -23.70
C LEU A 144 -36.00 -25.00 -22.18
N SER A 145 -36.40 -26.04 -21.46
CA SER A 145 -36.31 -26.07 -20.00
C SER A 145 -34.85 -25.97 -19.55
N ALA A 146 -33.96 -26.72 -20.19
CA ALA A 146 -32.52 -26.67 -19.92
C ALA A 146 -31.94 -25.30 -20.25
N TRP A 147 -32.19 -24.76 -21.44
CA TRP A 147 -31.72 -23.43 -21.87
C TRP A 147 -32.30 -22.29 -21.05
N SER A 148 -33.57 -22.33 -20.65
CA SER A 148 -34.16 -21.34 -19.75
C SER A 148 -33.49 -21.33 -18.38
N GLY A 149 -33.22 -22.54 -17.83
CA GLY A 149 -32.47 -22.65 -16.59
C GLY A 149 -31.03 -22.20 -16.70
N ALA A 150 -30.35 -22.51 -17.80
CA ALA A 150 -28.99 -22.07 -18.07
C ALA A 150 -28.91 -20.54 -18.23
N ARG A 151 -29.86 -19.93 -18.95
CA ARG A 151 -29.94 -18.47 -19.11
C ARG A 151 -30.04 -17.75 -17.75
N THR A 152 -30.95 -18.21 -16.89
CA THR A 152 -31.08 -17.65 -15.54
C THR A 152 -29.79 -17.78 -14.72
N ALA A 153 -29.08 -18.89 -14.86
CA ALA A 153 -27.81 -19.11 -14.20
C ALA A 153 -26.70 -18.19 -14.79
N ILE A 154 -26.68 -17.97 -16.11
CA ILE A 154 -25.74 -17.02 -16.77
C ILE A 154 -26.03 -15.57 -16.35
N GLU A 155 -27.28 -15.15 -16.27
CA GLU A 155 -27.67 -13.85 -15.74
C GLU A 155 -27.15 -13.69 -14.30
N SER A 156 -27.36 -14.69 -13.44
CA SER A 156 -26.84 -14.70 -12.07
C SER A 156 -25.31 -14.71 -12.02
N PHE A 157 -24.62 -15.39 -12.93
CA PHE A 157 -23.17 -15.35 -13.07
C PHE A 157 -22.68 -13.94 -13.34
N ARG A 158 -23.27 -13.26 -14.34
CA ARG A 158 -22.87 -11.90 -14.73
C ARG A 158 -23.12 -10.87 -13.62
N ASP A 159 -24.27 -10.96 -12.93
CA ASP A 159 -24.59 -10.08 -11.81
C ASP A 159 -23.55 -10.25 -10.68
N ARG A 160 -23.18 -11.50 -10.37
CA ARG A 160 -22.19 -11.78 -9.32
C ARG A 160 -20.77 -11.39 -9.71
N MET A 161 -20.40 -11.49 -11.01
CA MET A 161 -19.13 -10.98 -11.51
C MET A 161 -19.06 -9.45 -11.39
N ALA A 162 -20.16 -8.75 -11.70
CA ALA A 162 -20.25 -7.31 -11.51
C ALA A 162 -20.16 -6.92 -10.03
N ASP A 163 -20.92 -7.59 -9.15
CA ASP A 163 -20.83 -7.38 -7.70
C ASP A 163 -19.40 -7.61 -7.18
N ALA A 164 -18.70 -8.64 -7.67
CA ALA A 164 -17.32 -8.91 -7.27
C ALA A 164 -16.35 -7.80 -7.69
N LEU A 165 -16.55 -7.21 -8.87
CA LEU A 165 -15.77 -6.07 -9.34
C LEU A 165 -16.05 -4.81 -8.51
N ASP A 166 -17.30 -4.56 -8.14
CA ASP A 166 -17.67 -3.43 -7.29
C ASP A 166 -17.00 -3.56 -5.89
N HIS A 167 -17.07 -4.75 -5.27
CA HIS A 167 -16.36 -4.99 -4.00
C HIS A 167 -14.84 -4.90 -4.13
N LEU A 168 -14.27 -5.30 -5.27
CA LEU A 168 -12.85 -5.14 -5.52
C LEU A 168 -12.45 -3.65 -5.60
N ASP A 169 -13.24 -2.83 -6.29
CA ASP A 169 -13.00 -1.39 -6.42
C ASP A 169 -13.14 -0.66 -5.06
N ASP A 170 -13.97 -1.21 -4.15
CA ASP A 170 -14.11 -0.75 -2.77
C ASP A 170 -13.05 -1.35 -1.80
N ALA A 171 -12.11 -2.14 -2.31
CA ALA A 171 -11.08 -2.87 -1.55
C ALA A 171 -11.63 -3.89 -0.52
N GLU A 172 -12.83 -4.38 -0.72
CA GLU A 172 -13.51 -5.40 0.11
C GLU A 172 -13.18 -6.82 -0.42
N TYR A 173 -11.91 -7.22 -0.32
CA TYR A 173 -11.36 -8.41 -1.01
C TYR A 173 -12.02 -9.73 -0.63
N GLU A 174 -12.44 -9.94 0.63
CA GLU A 174 -13.11 -11.17 1.05
C GLU A 174 -14.50 -11.25 0.43
N ASP A 175 -15.26 -10.16 0.43
CA ASP A 175 -16.58 -10.10 -0.21
C ASP A 175 -16.46 -10.27 -1.74
N ALA A 176 -15.44 -9.67 -2.36
CA ALA A 176 -15.14 -9.87 -3.78
C ALA A 176 -14.85 -11.35 -4.10
N LEU A 177 -14.07 -12.05 -3.28
CA LEU A 177 -13.80 -13.49 -3.45
C LEU A 177 -15.07 -14.33 -3.27
N ASP A 178 -15.87 -14.06 -2.25
CA ASP A 178 -17.14 -14.76 -2.02
C ASP A 178 -18.10 -14.59 -3.22
N ARG A 179 -18.14 -13.41 -3.84
CA ARG A 179 -18.91 -13.14 -5.05
C ARG A 179 -18.37 -13.90 -6.27
N ALA A 180 -17.04 -13.94 -6.42
CA ALA A 180 -16.40 -14.71 -7.48
C ALA A 180 -16.68 -16.22 -7.35
N ASP A 181 -16.66 -16.77 -6.13
CA ASP A 181 -17.03 -18.18 -5.86
C ASP A 181 -18.50 -18.43 -6.18
N ALA A 182 -19.37 -17.51 -5.83
CA ALA A 182 -20.78 -17.60 -6.16
C ALA A 182 -21.05 -17.48 -7.68
N ALA A 183 -20.23 -16.69 -8.42
CA ALA A 183 -20.30 -16.63 -9.87
C ALA A 183 -19.91 -17.96 -10.51
N GLU A 184 -18.80 -18.57 -10.08
CA GLU A 184 -18.38 -19.89 -10.55
C GLU A 184 -19.47 -20.96 -10.31
N ALA A 185 -20.07 -20.96 -9.13
CA ALA A 185 -21.17 -21.87 -8.82
C ALA A 185 -22.37 -21.67 -9.76
N ALA A 186 -22.68 -20.44 -10.14
CA ALA A 186 -23.75 -20.15 -11.10
C ALA A 186 -23.38 -20.64 -12.52
N LEU A 187 -22.13 -20.49 -12.95
CA LEU A 187 -21.64 -21.01 -14.22
C LEU A 187 -21.71 -22.55 -14.25
N MET A 188 -21.24 -23.22 -13.21
CA MET A 188 -21.35 -24.67 -13.07
C MET A 188 -22.82 -25.15 -13.09
N GLN A 189 -23.74 -24.37 -12.54
CA GLN A 189 -25.16 -24.66 -12.63
C GLN A 189 -25.69 -24.57 -14.06
N ALA A 190 -25.23 -23.56 -14.84
CA ALA A 190 -25.59 -23.44 -16.26
C ALA A 190 -25.04 -24.63 -17.07
N GLU A 191 -23.79 -25.03 -16.84
CA GLU A 191 -23.16 -26.19 -17.46
C GLU A 191 -23.95 -27.47 -17.17
N SER A 192 -24.26 -27.73 -15.91
CA SER A 192 -25.04 -28.95 -15.50
C SER A 192 -26.42 -28.99 -16.14
N ARG A 193 -27.04 -27.84 -16.45
CA ARG A 193 -28.34 -27.79 -17.15
C ARG A 193 -28.23 -28.18 -18.61
N LEU A 194 -27.10 -27.86 -19.26
CA LEU A 194 -26.91 -28.12 -20.68
C LEU A 194 -26.15 -29.42 -20.99
N GLU A 195 -25.52 -30.04 -19.99
CA GLU A 195 -24.72 -31.26 -20.16
C GLU A 195 -25.47 -32.37 -20.90
N SER A 196 -26.79 -32.50 -20.67
CA SER A 196 -27.61 -33.53 -21.30
C SER A 196 -27.97 -33.25 -22.76
N LEU A 197 -27.74 -32.02 -23.25
CA LEU A 197 -28.12 -31.63 -24.62
C LEU A 197 -27.03 -31.93 -25.65
N GLY A 198 -25.75 -31.75 -25.33
CA GLY A 198 -24.66 -32.08 -26.22
C GLY A 198 -23.53 -31.05 -26.22
N ALA A 199 -22.49 -31.29 -27.03
CA ALA A 199 -21.27 -30.48 -27.08
C ALA A 199 -21.50 -29.08 -27.60
N GLY A 200 -22.37 -28.88 -28.59
CA GLY A 200 -22.69 -27.56 -29.14
C GLY A 200 -23.39 -26.65 -28.14
N ALA A 201 -24.23 -27.22 -27.24
CA ALA A 201 -24.84 -26.47 -26.16
C ALA A 201 -23.77 -25.94 -25.18
N MET A 202 -22.78 -26.76 -24.84
CA MET A 202 -21.67 -26.36 -23.97
C MET A 202 -20.79 -25.28 -24.61
N GLN A 203 -20.47 -25.40 -25.90
CA GLN A 203 -19.74 -24.38 -26.64
C GLN A 203 -20.50 -23.05 -26.69
N SER A 204 -21.80 -23.10 -26.96
CA SER A 204 -22.66 -21.92 -26.95
C SER A 204 -22.74 -21.26 -25.58
N LEU A 205 -22.74 -22.05 -24.49
CA LEU A 205 -22.67 -21.55 -23.12
C LEU A 205 -21.39 -20.75 -22.90
N THR A 206 -20.24 -21.28 -23.34
CA THR A 206 -18.93 -20.58 -23.20
C THR A 206 -18.97 -19.22 -23.91
N HIS A 207 -19.55 -19.14 -25.12
CA HIS A 207 -19.75 -17.87 -25.81
C HIS A 207 -20.70 -16.91 -25.09
N LEU A 208 -21.74 -17.43 -24.46
CA LEU A 208 -22.71 -16.62 -23.70
C LEU A 208 -22.16 -16.15 -22.37
N ALA A 209 -21.35 -16.95 -21.68
CA ALA A 209 -20.70 -16.54 -20.44
C ALA A 209 -19.74 -15.37 -20.67
N GLY A 210 -19.14 -15.28 -21.85
CA GLY A 210 -18.21 -14.25 -22.23
C GLY A 210 -16.75 -14.65 -21.99
N GLU A 211 -15.83 -13.72 -22.24
CA GLU A 211 -14.40 -13.91 -22.01
C GLU A 211 -14.00 -13.66 -20.53
N ASP A 212 -14.96 -13.25 -19.70
CA ASP A 212 -14.75 -12.99 -18.29
C ASP A 212 -14.50 -14.30 -17.54
N ASP A 213 -13.24 -14.58 -17.26
CA ASP A 213 -12.79 -15.76 -16.54
C ASP A 213 -12.76 -15.47 -15.04
N VAL A 214 -13.52 -16.26 -14.25
CA VAL A 214 -13.50 -16.19 -12.79
C VAL A 214 -12.08 -16.31 -12.24
N ALA A 215 -11.25 -17.16 -12.86
CA ALA A 215 -9.85 -17.30 -12.45
C ALA A 215 -9.07 -16.01 -12.63
N THR A 216 -9.30 -15.30 -13.73
CA THR A 216 -8.70 -13.97 -13.99
C THR A 216 -9.13 -12.95 -12.94
N LEU A 217 -10.42 -12.91 -12.60
CA LEU A 217 -10.94 -12.03 -11.55
C LEU A 217 -10.33 -12.35 -10.19
N ARG A 218 -10.32 -13.62 -9.79
CA ARG A 218 -9.67 -14.06 -8.53
C ARG A 218 -8.18 -13.68 -8.48
N ALA A 219 -7.46 -13.88 -9.58
CA ALA A 219 -6.05 -13.50 -9.64
C ALA A 219 -5.87 -11.99 -9.46
N ARG A 220 -6.75 -11.17 -10.07
CA ARG A 220 -6.76 -9.72 -9.88
C ARG A 220 -7.05 -9.35 -8.42
N ILE A 221 -8.06 -9.95 -7.80
CA ILE A 221 -8.39 -9.71 -6.38
C ILE A 221 -7.19 -10.03 -5.48
N HIS A 222 -6.55 -11.19 -5.67
CA HIS A 222 -5.39 -11.57 -4.89
C HIS A 222 -4.18 -10.66 -5.14
N ARG A 223 -4.00 -10.14 -6.36
CA ARG A 223 -2.95 -9.16 -6.68
C ARG A 223 -3.19 -7.86 -5.92
N GLU A 224 -4.37 -7.26 -6.03
CA GLU A 224 -4.70 -5.98 -5.37
C GLU A 224 -4.58 -6.11 -3.84
N ARG A 225 -5.06 -7.23 -3.27
CA ARG A 225 -4.88 -7.55 -1.86
C ARG A 225 -3.40 -7.66 -1.48
N GLY A 226 -2.59 -8.24 -2.37
CA GLY A 226 -1.15 -8.35 -2.19
C GLY A 226 -0.46 -6.99 -2.15
N GLU A 227 -0.84 -6.08 -3.05
CA GLU A 227 -0.33 -4.70 -3.07
C GLU A 227 -0.71 -3.97 -1.77
N GLN A 228 -1.96 -4.05 -1.32
CA GLN A 228 -2.39 -3.42 -0.08
C GLN A 228 -1.58 -3.91 1.14
N HIS A 229 -1.34 -5.21 1.23
CA HIS A 229 -0.52 -5.75 2.31
C HIS A 229 0.94 -5.30 2.21
N TYR A 230 1.47 -5.18 0.99
CA TYR A 230 2.83 -4.69 0.77
C TYR A 230 2.98 -3.22 1.15
N GLU A 231 2.03 -2.35 0.78
CA GLU A 231 1.99 -0.95 1.22
C GLU A 231 1.94 -0.85 2.75
N ARG A 232 1.05 -1.62 3.39
CA ARG A 232 0.98 -1.67 4.86
C ARG A 232 2.31 -2.10 5.50
N ALA A 233 3.04 -3.01 4.86
CA ALA A 233 4.37 -3.40 5.35
C ALA A 233 5.38 -2.27 5.25
N GLN A 234 5.33 -1.47 4.17
CA GLN A 234 6.19 -0.30 4.01
C GLN A 234 5.87 0.79 5.05
N ASP A 235 4.59 1.08 5.29
CA ASP A 235 4.16 2.03 6.33
C ASP A 235 4.64 1.59 7.72
N ALA A 236 4.58 0.29 8.02
CA ALA A 236 5.08 -0.26 9.28
C ALA A 236 6.61 -0.13 9.40
N LEU A 237 7.36 -0.29 8.31
CA LEU A 237 8.81 -0.06 8.29
C LEU A 237 9.17 1.40 8.52
N GLU A 238 8.42 2.36 7.99
CA GLU A 238 8.63 3.79 8.23
C GLU A 238 8.50 4.16 9.72
N THR A 239 7.75 3.36 10.48
CA THR A 239 7.55 3.54 11.93
C THR A 239 8.39 2.57 12.78
N ASN A 240 9.30 1.81 12.16
CA ASN A 240 10.13 0.76 12.79
C ASN A 240 9.31 -0.35 13.49
N ASP A 241 8.05 -0.58 13.05
CA ASP A 241 7.26 -1.72 13.52
C ASP A 241 7.59 -2.97 12.70
N TYR A 242 8.75 -3.57 12.97
CA TYR A 242 9.26 -4.72 12.24
C TYR A 242 8.34 -5.95 12.30
N HIS A 243 7.61 -6.15 13.40
CA HIS A 243 6.69 -7.27 13.54
C HIS A 243 5.46 -7.09 12.66
N GLU A 244 4.88 -5.91 12.62
CA GLU A 244 3.77 -5.58 11.74
C GLU A 244 4.21 -5.64 10.28
N ALA A 245 5.39 -5.10 9.95
CA ALA A 245 5.97 -5.16 8.61
C ALA A 245 6.15 -6.61 8.14
N PHE A 246 6.67 -7.49 8.99
CA PHE A 246 6.84 -8.91 8.69
C PHE A 246 5.52 -9.62 8.46
N ASP A 247 4.54 -9.44 9.33
CA ASP A 247 3.21 -10.04 9.20
C ASP A 247 2.51 -9.57 7.90
N ALA A 248 2.59 -8.28 7.60
CA ALA A 248 2.02 -7.71 6.38
C ALA A 248 2.75 -8.21 5.12
N MET A 249 4.09 -8.31 5.15
CA MET A 249 4.90 -8.85 4.05
C MET A 249 4.58 -10.33 3.79
N MET A 250 4.38 -11.12 4.85
CA MET A 250 3.95 -12.52 4.76
C MET A 250 2.56 -12.65 4.15
N ALA A 251 1.63 -11.75 4.50
CA ALA A 251 0.29 -11.70 3.92
C ALA A 251 0.35 -11.32 2.43
N ALA A 252 1.17 -10.34 2.06
CA ALA A 252 1.42 -9.94 0.68
C ALA A 252 1.95 -11.12 -0.14
N ARG A 253 2.99 -11.83 0.37
CA ARG A 253 3.55 -13.02 -0.28
C ARG A 253 2.49 -14.09 -0.51
N ALA A 254 1.64 -14.36 0.49
CA ALA A 254 0.59 -15.37 0.37
C ALA A 254 -0.45 -14.98 -0.69
N ALA A 255 -0.82 -13.71 -0.78
CA ALA A 255 -1.75 -13.20 -1.77
C ALA A 255 -1.16 -13.27 -3.19
N PHE A 256 0.07 -12.78 -3.41
CA PHE A 256 0.73 -12.88 -4.71
C PHE A 256 0.98 -14.33 -5.16
N ARG A 257 1.31 -15.26 -4.25
CA ARG A 257 1.40 -16.69 -4.60
C ARG A 257 0.09 -17.24 -5.11
N ARG A 258 -1.03 -16.94 -4.45
CA ARG A 258 -2.36 -17.34 -4.93
C ARG A 258 -2.69 -16.76 -6.30
N ALA A 259 -2.33 -15.49 -6.53
CA ALA A 259 -2.50 -14.86 -7.84
C ALA A 259 -1.66 -15.54 -8.93
N VAL A 260 -0.42 -15.93 -8.64
CA VAL A 260 0.46 -16.69 -9.55
C VAL A 260 -0.09 -18.08 -9.83
N ASP A 261 -0.59 -18.79 -8.83
CA ASP A 261 -1.14 -20.16 -8.97
C ASP A 261 -2.38 -20.20 -9.88
N LEU A 262 -3.18 -19.14 -9.89
CA LEU A 262 -4.34 -19.00 -10.77
C LEU A 262 -3.97 -18.73 -12.22
N GLN A 263 -2.77 -18.18 -12.47
CA GLN A 263 -2.13 -17.92 -13.77
C GLN A 263 -3.11 -17.62 -14.93
N PRO A 264 -3.82 -16.51 -14.93
CA PRO A 264 -4.47 -16.09 -16.16
C PRO A 264 -3.41 -15.54 -17.12
N ALA A 265 -3.35 -16.12 -18.33
CA ALA A 265 -2.43 -15.69 -19.41
C ALA A 265 -2.64 -14.23 -19.86
N THR A 266 -3.64 -13.54 -19.29
CA THR A 266 -4.15 -12.23 -19.70
C THR A 266 -3.72 -11.07 -18.78
N LEU A 267 -3.01 -11.33 -17.67
CA LEU A 267 -2.53 -10.24 -16.81
C LEU A 267 -1.25 -9.63 -17.40
N ASP A 268 -1.33 -8.36 -17.76
CA ASP A 268 -0.27 -7.59 -18.44
C ASP A 268 1.01 -7.35 -17.61
N GLU A 269 0.94 -7.54 -16.29
CA GLU A 269 2.08 -7.38 -15.38
C GLU A 269 2.54 -8.73 -14.81
N PRO A 270 3.84 -9.01 -14.82
CA PRO A 270 4.34 -10.26 -14.27
C PRO A 270 4.20 -10.26 -12.73
N ILE A 271 3.10 -10.82 -12.23
CA ILE A 271 2.85 -11.00 -10.79
C ILE A 271 4.03 -11.74 -10.13
N ALA A 272 4.69 -12.61 -10.88
CA ALA A 272 5.90 -13.31 -10.45
C ALA A 272 7.05 -12.35 -10.07
N ASP A 273 7.18 -11.21 -10.77
CA ASP A 273 8.21 -10.22 -10.45
C ASP A 273 7.88 -9.48 -9.15
N ARG A 274 6.58 -9.23 -8.89
CA ARG A 274 6.11 -8.68 -7.61
C ARG A 274 6.35 -9.64 -6.46
N LEU A 275 5.97 -10.90 -6.63
CA LEU A 275 6.26 -11.95 -5.65
C LEU A 275 7.76 -12.05 -5.36
N GLY A 276 8.60 -12.07 -6.40
CA GLY A 276 10.05 -12.12 -6.24
C GLY A 276 10.64 -10.86 -5.56
N ARG A 277 9.96 -9.71 -5.64
CA ARG A 277 10.33 -8.51 -4.86
C ARG A 277 9.99 -8.71 -3.39
N VAL A 278 8.73 -9.06 -3.09
CA VAL A 278 8.28 -9.30 -1.72
C VAL A 278 9.15 -10.35 -1.01
N GLU A 279 9.56 -11.42 -1.71
CA GLU A 279 10.43 -12.45 -1.13
C GLU A 279 11.83 -11.92 -0.79
N ARG A 280 12.40 -11.05 -1.62
CA ARG A 280 13.69 -10.39 -1.31
C ARG A 280 13.55 -9.40 -0.16
N ASP A 281 12.52 -8.56 -0.20
CA ASP A 281 12.29 -7.57 0.85
C ASP A 281 12.00 -8.25 2.21
N LEU A 282 11.39 -9.45 2.20
CA LEU A 282 11.19 -10.26 3.41
C LEU A 282 12.51 -10.84 3.96
N ASP A 283 13.39 -11.29 3.06
CA ASP A 283 14.72 -11.76 3.46
C ASP A 283 15.56 -10.61 4.02
N ASP A 284 15.53 -9.43 3.38
CA ASP A 284 16.20 -8.23 3.86
C ASP A 284 15.62 -7.77 5.22
N LEU A 285 14.30 -7.78 5.38
CA LEU A 285 13.63 -7.41 6.62
C LEU A 285 14.03 -8.28 7.81
N SER A 286 14.29 -9.56 7.58
CA SER A 286 14.67 -10.48 8.65
C SER A 286 16.01 -10.11 9.30
N SER A 287 16.94 -9.48 8.57
CA SER A 287 18.26 -9.06 9.04
C SER A 287 18.32 -7.57 9.43
N CYS A 288 17.39 -6.75 8.97
CA CYS A 288 17.40 -5.29 9.04
C CYS A 288 17.63 -4.74 10.45
N PRO A 289 16.90 -5.14 11.50
CA PRO A 289 17.08 -4.55 12.84
C PRO A 289 18.48 -4.73 13.40
N LEU A 290 19.09 -5.90 13.17
CA LEU A 290 20.44 -6.18 13.66
C LEU A 290 21.52 -5.50 12.79
N GLU A 291 21.29 -5.36 11.50
CA GLU A 291 22.22 -4.68 10.59
C GLU A 291 22.25 -3.17 10.86
N GLU A 292 21.11 -2.55 11.12
CA GLU A 292 21.01 -1.14 11.52
C GLU A 292 21.74 -0.89 12.83
N ALA A 293 21.51 -1.72 13.84
CA ALA A 293 22.22 -1.65 15.12
C ALA A 293 23.74 -1.80 14.95
N ARG A 294 24.21 -2.73 14.13
CA ARG A 294 25.63 -2.91 13.82
C ARG A 294 26.21 -1.69 13.11
N SER A 295 25.49 -1.15 12.12
CA SER A 295 25.93 0.02 11.38
C SER A 295 26.04 1.26 12.27
N ALA A 296 25.11 1.45 13.20
CA ALA A 296 25.17 2.54 14.18
C ALA A 296 26.40 2.39 15.11
N TYR A 297 26.66 1.16 15.58
CA TYR A 297 27.83 0.89 16.41
C TYR A 297 29.15 1.11 15.65
N ASP A 298 29.28 0.61 14.44
CA ASP A 298 30.48 0.78 13.62
C ASP A 298 30.75 2.26 13.34
N ARG A 299 29.72 3.06 13.07
CA ARG A 299 29.85 4.53 12.93
C ARG A 299 30.35 5.18 14.23
N ALA A 300 29.86 4.71 15.38
CA ALA A 300 30.30 5.24 16.67
C ALA A 300 31.79 4.97 16.95
N LEU A 301 32.30 3.82 16.47
CA LEU A 301 33.72 3.45 16.62
C LEU A 301 34.65 4.31 15.75
N GLU A 302 34.16 4.91 14.66
CA GLU A 302 34.93 5.82 13.79
C GLU A 302 35.04 7.24 14.34
N LEU A 303 34.27 7.58 15.37
CA LEU A 303 34.21 8.91 15.97
C LEU A 303 35.07 9.01 17.24
N ASP A 304 35.44 10.22 17.61
CA ASP A 304 36.19 10.54 18.83
C ASP A 304 35.41 11.54 19.71
N GLY A 305 35.80 11.61 20.97
CA GLY A 305 35.29 12.59 21.94
C GLY A 305 33.77 12.56 22.11
N MET A 306 33.14 13.73 22.11
CA MET A 306 31.69 13.89 22.29
C MET A 306 30.88 13.22 21.18
N GLY A 307 31.38 13.28 19.93
CA GLY A 307 30.73 12.61 18.79
C GLY A 307 30.61 11.11 19.00
N ARG A 308 31.65 10.45 19.51
CA ARG A 308 31.64 9.01 19.85
C ARG A 308 30.63 8.71 20.97
N ALA A 309 30.61 9.51 22.03
CA ALA A 309 29.70 9.29 23.14
C ALA A 309 28.23 9.31 22.70
N ILE A 310 27.83 10.33 21.91
CA ILE A 310 26.47 10.47 21.39
C ILE A 310 26.12 9.34 20.41
N ALA A 311 27.04 8.98 19.52
CA ALA A 311 26.81 7.90 18.55
C ALA A 311 26.71 6.51 19.23
N LEU A 312 27.41 6.30 20.35
CA LEU A 312 27.25 5.08 21.17
C LEU A 312 25.88 5.05 21.87
N GLU A 313 25.34 6.18 22.32
CA GLU A 313 23.98 6.26 22.86
C GLU A 313 22.95 5.92 21.79
N GLU A 314 23.12 6.41 20.56
CA GLU A 314 22.29 6.04 19.39
C GLU A 314 22.39 4.53 19.13
N ALA A 315 23.59 3.98 19.03
CA ALA A 315 23.79 2.55 18.82
C ALA A 315 23.17 1.69 19.95
N LEU A 316 23.17 2.17 21.19
CA LEU A 316 22.48 1.51 22.30
C LEU A 316 20.96 1.43 22.06
N GLY A 317 20.37 2.50 21.56
CA GLY A 317 18.97 2.54 21.15
C GLY A 317 18.66 1.46 20.12
N GLU A 318 19.40 1.45 19.00
CA GLU A 318 19.23 0.49 17.92
C GLU A 318 19.41 -0.98 18.38
N TYR A 319 20.39 -1.26 19.25
CA TYR A 319 20.56 -2.61 19.79
C TYR A 319 19.45 -3.01 20.78
N ARG A 320 18.86 -2.06 21.50
CA ARG A 320 17.67 -2.33 22.34
C ARG A 320 16.46 -2.66 21.50
N ASP A 321 16.27 -1.94 20.39
CA ASP A 321 15.18 -2.17 19.43
C ASP A 321 15.37 -3.53 18.76
N ALA A 322 16.57 -3.84 18.26
CA ALA A 322 16.91 -5.15 17.72
C ALA A 322 16.66 -6.28 18.73
N LEU A 323 17.04 -6.09 20.01
CA LEU A 323 16.76 -7.06 21.07
C LEU A 323 15.25 -7.27 21.28
N SER A 324 14.46 -6.19 21.27
CA SER A 324 13.02 -6.27 21.47
C SER A 324 12.33 -7.05 20.34
N VAL A 325 12.81 -6.89 19.12
CA VAL A 325 12.32 -7.58 17.91
C VAL A 325 12.72 -9.07 17.92
N CYS A 326 13.98 -9.39 18.31
CA CYS A 326 14.49 -10.77 18.35
C CYS A 326 14.06 -11.55 19.59
N TRP A 327 13.34 -10.93 20.55
CA TRP A 327 12.96 -11.56 21.81
C TRP A 327 11.58 -12.22 21.76
N GLY A 328 11.46 -13.44 22.31
CA GLY A 328 10.20 -14.17 22.43
C GLY A 328 9.85 -15.02 21.20
N ASP A 329 8.63 -15.56 21.19
CA ASP A 329 8.17 -16.52 20.18
C ASP A 329 8.14 -15.95 18.74
N ARG A 330 8.01 -14.64 18.58
CA ARG A 330 8.04 -13.94 17.28
C ARG A 330 9.46 -13.58 16.84
N GLY A 331 10.42 -13.60 17.74
CA GLY A 331 11.82 -13.28 17.45
C GLY A 331 12.52 -14.29 16.55
N GLU A 332 12.05 -15.54 16.49
CA GLU A 332 12.60 -16.58 15.61
C GLU A 332 12.53 -16.22 14.10
N GLN A 333 11.75 -15.20 13.74
CA GLN A 333 11.58 -14.72 12.38
C GLN A 333 12.69 -13.76 11.95
N PHE A 334 13.43 -13.21 12.90
CA PHE A 334 14.48 -12.23 12.70
C PHE A 334 15.86 -12.82 12.98
N GLU A 335 16.86 -12.34 12.25
CA GLU A 335 18.23 -12.74 12.49
C GLU A 335 18.76 -12.09 13.79
N GLY A 336 19.30 -12.90 14.67
CA GLY A 336 19.95 -12.43 15.88
C GLY A 336 19.81 -13.43 17.02
N ASP A 337 20.91 -13.61 17.75
CA ASP A 337 20.89 -14.32 19.02
C ASP A 337 20.67 -13.30 20.14
N PRO A 338 19.54 -13.33 20.86
CA PRO A 338 19.26 -12.39 21.95
C PRO A 338 20.36 -12.30 23.00
N ASP A 339 21.04 -13.40 23.30
CA ASP A 339 22.14 -13.41 24.29
C ASP A 339 23.36 -12.67 23.72
N ALA A 340 23.71 -12.85 22.45
CA ALA A 340 24.78 -12.12 21.79
C ALA A 340 24.47 -10.61 21.66
N ILE A 341 23.21 -10.26 21.40
CA ILE A 341 22.75 -8.86 21.37
C ILE A 341 22.88 -8.23 22.77
N ARG A 342 22.49 -8.92 23.83
CA ARG A 342 22.64 -8.45 25.21
C ARG A 342 24.10 -8.23 25.58
N ASP A 343 25.00 -9.15 25.22
CA ASP A 343 26.42 -8.99 25.46
C ASP A 343 26.97 -7.74 24.77
N ARG A 344 26.50 -7.49 23.53
CA ARG A 344 26.88 -6.27 22.79
C ARG A 344 26.33 -5.00 23.46
N ILE A 345 25.11 -5.02 23.98
CA ILE A 345 24.53 -3.90 24.75
C ILE A 345 25.44 -3.57 25.95
N ILE A 346 25.94 -4.58 26.67
CA ILE A 346 26.84 -4.37 27.78
C ILE A 346 28.14 -3.71 27.33
N GLU A 347 28.75 -4.18 26.24
CA GLU A 347 29.96 -3.56 25.67
C GLU A 347 29.73 -2.10 25.24
N ILE A 348 28.56 -1.78 24.68
CA ILE A 348 28.21 -0.41 24.32
C ILE A 348 28.06 0.47 25.55
N VAL A 349 27.42 -0.01 26.61
CA VAL A 349 27.26 0.71 27.87
C VAL A 349 28.63 1.00 28.51
N GLU A 350 29.56 0.03 28.50
CA GLU A 350 30.94 0.22 28.93
C GLU A 350 31.64 1.30 28.10
N GLY A 351 31.44 1.28 26.76
CA GLY A 351 31.97 2.29 25.84
C GLY A 351 31.41 3.70 26.08
N ILE A 352 30.11 3.81 26.39
CA ILE A 352 29.47 5.09 26.75
C ILE A 352 30.06 5.64 28.08
N TYR A 353 30.17 4.76 29.07
CA TYR A 353 30.78 5.13 30.34
C TYR A 353 32.22 5.66 30.15
N GLU A 354 33.06 4.94 29.38
CA GLU A 354 34.43 5.35 29.11
C GLU A 354 34.49 6.68 28.37
N ALA A 355 33.62 6.90 27.35
CA ALA A 355 33.61 8.11 26.57
C ALA A 355 33.20 9.34 27.39
N TRP A 356 32.11 9.25 28.19
CA TRP A 356 31.66 10.37 29.01
C TRP A 356 32.58 10.64 30.20
N THR A 357 33.16 9.62 30.85
CA THR A 357 34.12 9.81 31.94
C THR A 357 35.43 10.43 31.43
N THR A 358 35.88 10.08 30.23
CA THR A 358 37.04 10.72 29.59
C THR A 358 36.78 12.20 29.34
N LEU A 359 35.62 12.56 28.80
CA LEU A 359 35.22 13.97 28.56
C LEU A 359 35.12 14.72 29.91
N ALA A 360 34.55 14.12 30.92
CA ALA A 360 34.49 14.71 32.27
C ALA A 360 35.88 14.97 32.83
N TRP A 361 36.81 14.01 32.65
CA TRP A 361 38.19 14.16 33.06
C TRP A 361 38.89 15.34 32.37
N ASP A 362 38.73 15.45 31.05
CA ASP A 362 39.31 16.57 30.27
C ASP A 362 38.78 17.89 30.80
N ARG A 363 37.46 18.00 31.04
CA ARG A 363 36.86 19.19 31.67
C ARG A 363 37.37 19.49 33.06
N LEU A 364 37.61 18.48 33.87
CA LEU A 364 38.21 18.68 35.22
C LEU A 364 39.64 19.25 35.13
N ILE A 365 40.47 18.73 34.22
CA ILE A 365 41.82 19.25 33.98
C ILE A 365 41.78 20.71 33.52
N ASP A 366 40.92 21.05 32.56
CA ASP A 366 40.75 22.41 32.09
C ASP A 366 40.28 23.34 33.21
N GLY A 367 39.30 22.88 34.00
CA GLY A 367 38.81 23.59 35.19
C GLY A 367 39.91 23.85 36.23
N ASP A 368 40.72 22.85 36.54
CA ASP A 368 41.87 22.96 37.47
C ASP A 368 42.89 23.99 36.95
N ALA A 369 43.17 24.00 35.63
CA ALA A 369 44.07 24.95 34.99
C ALA A 369 43.57 26.42 35.09
N TYR A 370 42.26 26.66 34.95
CA TYR A 370 41.67 28.00 35.12
C TYR A 370 41.62 28.39 36.60
N ALA A 371 41.31 27.46 37.51
CA ALA A 371 41.33 27.74 38.93
C ALA A 371 42.74 28.14 39.45
N ASP A 372 43.81 27.53 38.92
CA ASP A 372 45.19 27.87 39.22
C ASP A 372 45.57 29.27 38.71
N GLN A 373 44.94 29.72 37.66
CA GLN A 373 45.12 31.09 37.11
C GLN A 373 44.28 32.13 37.87
N GLY A 374 43.41 31.71 38.76
CA GLY A 374 42.49 32.56 39.53
C GLY A 374 41.25 32.98 38.72
N ASP A 375 40.95 32.32 37.62
CA ASP A 375 39.73 32.51 36.81
C ASP A 375 38.64 31.53 37.30
N ASP A 376 38.07 31.89 38.45
CA ASP A 376 37.08 31.03 39.15
C ASP A 376 35.78 30.86 38.34
N GLU A 377 35.43 31.79 37.45
CA GLU A 377 34.22 31.73 36.63
C GLU A 377 34.37 30.67 35.53
N ARG A 378 35.46 30.69 34.75
CA ARG A 378 35.71 29.65 33.76
C ARG A 378 35.94 28.28 34.38
N ALA A 379 36.66 28.22 35.53
CA ALA A 379 36.84 26.98 36.24
C ALA A 379 35.50 26.35 36.65
N ARG A 380 34.56 27.17 37.14
CA ARG A 380 33.20 26.73 37.46
C ARG A 380 32.49 26.12 36.27
N THR A 381 32.50 26.82 35.14
CA THR A 381 31.89 26.33 33.90
C THR A 381 32.42 24.97 33.51
N HIS A 382 33.72 24.76 33.52
CA HIS A 382 34.33 23.46 33.21
C HIS A 382 33.96 22.35 34.21
N TYR A 383 33.84 22.67 35.49
CA TYR A 383 33.40 21.66 36.47
C TYR A 383 31.90 21.31 36.32
N GLU A 384 31.06 22.29 35.98
CA GLU A 384 29.65 22.04 35.68
C GLU A 384 29.50 21.19 34.41
N ASP A 385 30.29 21.43 33.36
CA ASP A 385 30.38 20.57 32.17
C ASP A 385 30.81 19.16 32.52
N ALA A 386 31.85 18.99 33.38
CA ALA A 386 32.31 17.70 33.82
C ALA A 386 31.19 16.95 34.56
N ARG A 387 30.43 17.64 35.42
CA ARG A 387 29.29 17.09 36.13
C ARG A 387 28.21 16.61 35.15
N THR A 388 27.92 17.43 34.13
CA THR A 388 26.93 17.08 33.09
C THR A 388 27.34 15.81 32.35
N HIS A 389 28.61 15.65 32.00
CA HIS A 389 29.11 14.44 31.35
C HIS A 389 28.98 13.21 32.25
N LEU A 390 29.27 13.34 33.56
CA LEU A 390 29.09 12.27 34.53
C LEU A 390 27.60 11.91 34.72
N GLU A 391 26.72 12.88 34.71
CA GLU A 391 25.26 12.66 34.74
C GLU A 391 24.79 11.84 33.54
N ARG A 392 25.30 12.13 32.34
CA ARG A 392 25.03 11.32 31.13
C ARG A 392 25.54 9.88 31.28
N ALA A 393 26.78 9.68 31.77
CA ALA A 393 27.28 8.34 32.04
C ALA A 393 26.36 7.59 33.01
N ARG A 394 25.94 8.25 34.11
CA ARG A 394 25.08 7.68 35.14
C ARG A 394 23.68 7.31 34.61
N GLU A 395 23.11 8.11 33.73
CA GLU A 395 21.79 7.84 33.14
C GLU A 395 21.77 6.46 32.45
N VAL A 396 22.84 6.16 31.70
CA VAL A 396 22.93 4.91 30.91
C VAL A 396 23.34 3.72 31.82
N THR A 397 24.32 3.91 32.73
CA THR A 397 24.84 2.80 33.55
C THR A 397 23.89 2.34 34.64
N ARG A 398 23.10 3.25 35.20
CA ARG A 398 22.20 2.99 36.32
C ARG A 398 21.24 1.84 36.08
N GLU A 399 20.71 1.73 34.89
CA GLU A 399 19.73 0.71 34.53
C GLU A 399 20.39 -0.58 34.03
N LEU A 400 21.47 -0.46 33.28
CA LEU A 400 22.04 -1.56 32.52
C LEU A 400 23.31 -2.16 33.14
N HIS A 401 24.06 -1.37 33.91
CA HIS A 401 25.32 -1.80 34.54
C HIS A 401 25.53 -1.15 35.91
N PRO A 402 24.83 -1.62 36.97
CA PRO A 402 24.86 -1.00 38.29
C PRO A 402 26.26 -0.91 38.97
N ASP A 403 27.19 -1.79 38.61
CA ASP A 403 28.53 -1.74 39.12
C ASP A 403 29.29 -0.50 38.63
N LEU A 404 29.15 -0.15 37.31
CA LEU A 404 29.72 1.06 36.75
C LEU A 404 29.05 2.34 37.29
N ASP A 405 27.75 2.30 37.62
CA ASP A 405 27.04 3.41 38.26
C ASP A 405 27.69 3.75 39.62
N SER A 406 28.05 2.72 40.41
CA SER A 406 28.72 2.89 41.67
C SER A 406 30.14 3.45 41.54
N ASP A 407 30.84 3.15 40.45
CA ASP A 407 32.17 3.66 40.15
C ASP A 407 32.17 5.17 39.78
N LEU A 408 31.01 5.77 39.50
CA LEU A 408 30.87 7.19 39.28
C LEU A 408 30.82 8.04 40.56
N ASP A 409 30.49 7.48 41.72
CA ASP A 409 30.35 8.25 42.95
C ASP A 409 31.64 9.03 43.33
N PRO A 410 32.86 8.46 43.28
CA PRO A 410 34.09 9.20 43.53
C PRO A 410 34.33 10.37 42.57
N TRP A 411 33.82 10.26 41.32
CA TRP A 411 33.94 11.32 40.33
C TRP A 411 33.04 12.51 40.66
N PHE A 412 31.80 12.25 41.06
CA PHE A 412 30.89 13.29 41.52
C PHE A 412 31.42 13.98 42.78
N ASP A 413 31.91 13.24 43.73
CA ASP A 413 32.54 13.79 44.95
C ASP A 413 33.70 14.74 44.55
N ALA A 414 34.54 14.33 43.59
CA ALA A 414 35.67 15.13 43.13
C ALA A 414 35.26 16.43 42.40
N VAL A 415 34.14 16.42 41.67
CA VAL A 415 33.57 17.63 41.03
C VAL A 415 32.95 18.53 42.07
N ASP A 416 32.17 18.00 43.00
CA ASP A 416 31.49 18.78 44.04
C ASP A 416 32.49 19.43 44.98
N ASP A 417 33.59 18.77 45.41
CA ASP A 417 34.69 19.33 46.19
C ASP A 417 35.33 20.54 45.49
N ARG A 418 35.51 20.48 44.16
CA ARG A 418 36.07 21.57 43.35
C ARG A 418 35.14 22.76 43.27
N LEU A 419 33.85 22.54 43.03
CA LEU A 419 32.83 23.56 43.02
C LEU A 419 32.70 24.27 44.37
N GLU A 420 32.67 23.51 45.49
CA GLU A 420 32.69 24.08 46.85
C GLU A 420 33.93 24.91 47.12
N SER A 421 35.10 24.47 46.64
CA SER A 421 36.36 25.22 46.78
C SER A 421 36.31 26.59 46.09
N ILE A 422 35.71 26.68 44.90
CA ILE A 422 35.52 27.96 44.20
C ILE A 422 34.52 28.85 44.94
N GLU A 423 33.39 28.30 45.39
CA GLU A 423 32.39 29.05 46.15
C GLU A 423 32.98 29.62 47.45
N SER A 424 33.79 28.84 48.14
CA SER A 424 34.48 29.28 49.37
C SER A 424 35.46 30.44 49.07
N ARG A 425 36.15 30.42 47.95
CA ARG A 425 37.04 31.52 47.50
C ARG A 425 36.27 32.80 47.18
N SER A 426 35.16 32.69 46.45
CA SER A 426 34.30 33.80 46.08
C SER A 426 33.64 34.50 47.29
N THR A 427 33.30 33.75 48.34
CA THR A 427 32.72 34.32 49.59
C THR A 427 33.77 35.06 50.44
N VAL A 428 35.06 34.69 50.41
CA VAL A 428 36.13 35.33 51.16
C VAL A 428 36.56 36.66 50.53
N ASP A 429 36.40 36.84 49.22
CA ASP A 429 36.77 38.06 48.50
C ASP A 429 35.72 39.20 48.58
N THR A 430 34.48 38.87 49.00
CA THR A 430 33.43 39.88 49.27
C THR A 430 33.64 40.70 50.55
N ASP A 431 34.51 40.28 51.47
CA ASP A 431 34.78 40.99 52.72
C ASP A 431 36.05 41.93 52.67
N ARG A 432 36.75 41.94 51.53
CA ARG A 432 37.84 42.91 51.27
C ARG A 432 37.37 44.07 50.42
N VAL A 433 37.02 45.14 51.07
CA VAL A 433 36.66 46.44 50.52
C VAL A 433 37.74 46.96 49.53
N SER A 434 37.27 47.14 48.35
CA SER A 434 37.56 48.04 47.26
C SER A 434 38.71 49.05 47.40
N GLU A 435 39.75 48.88 46.60
CA GLU A 435 40.41 50.02 45.93
C GLU A 435 40.28 49.85 44.42
N PRO A 436 39.97 50.95 43.69
CA PRO A 436 39.67 50.85 42.26
C PRO A 436 40.94 50.67 41.46
N ARG A 437 41.10 49.61 40.70
CA ARG A 437 42.06 49.45 39.61
C ARG A 437 41.47 49.95 38.32
N PRO A 438 42.26 50.60 37.48
CA PRO A 438 41.78 51.22 36.24
C PRO A 438 41.46 50.12 35.18
N ASP A 439 40.37 50.39 34.51
CA ASP A 439 39.84 49.65 33.35
C ASP A 439 40.90 49.35 32.29
N LEU A 440 41.07 48.06 31.99
CA LEU A 440 41.56 47.61 30.69
C LEU A 440 40.70 46.46 30.22
N ASN A 441 39.81 46.84 29.30
CA ASN A 441 39.13 46.09 28.26
C ASN A 441 37.88 45.30 28.59
N PRO A 442 36.76 45.79 28.17
CA PRO A 442 35.55 45.01 28.08
C PRO A 442 35.11 44.81 26.64
N LEU A 443 35.44 43.72 26.06
CA LEU A 443 34.57 43.12 25.06
C LEU A 443 33.90 41.92 25.74
N SER A 444 33.12 42.22 26.77
CA SER A 444 32.34 41.28 27.50
C SER A 444 30.88 41.31 27.02
N ALA A 445 30.15 40.22 27.23
CA ALA A 445 28.78 39.95 26.86
C ALA A 445 27.79 41.13 26.89
N GLY A 446 27.96 42.09 27.78
CA GLY A 446 27.12 43.29 27.88
C GLY A 446 27.26 44.33 26.75
N VAL A 447 28.21 44.17 25.82
CA VAL A 447 28.28 44.98 24.59
C VAL A 447 27.48 44.31 23.48
N PHE A 448 27.48 42.98 23.46
CA PHE A 448 26.67 42.17 22.53
C PHE A 448 25.20 42.29 22.87
N ASP A 449 24.80 42.23 24.13
CA ASP A 449 23.41 42.45 24.59
C ASP A 449 22.87 43.80 24.11
N ARG A 450 23.63 44.87 24.22
CA ARG A 450 23.21 46.21 23.75
C ARG A 450 23.19 46.35 22.24
N GLN A 451 23.90 45.53 21.50
CA GLN A 451 23.84 45.50 20.04
C GLN A 451 22.65 44.67 19.53
N LEU A 452 22.31 43.56 20.18
CA LEU A 452 21.14 42.74 19.83
C LEU A 452 19.82 43.47 20.16
N ASP A 453 19.76 44.24 21.25
CA ASP A 453 18.61 45.08 21.61
C ASP A 453 18.34 46.22 20.62
N ALA A 454 19.31 46.54 19.77
CA ALA A 454 19.23 47.64 18.78
C ALA A 454 18.86 47.13 17.37
N LEU A 455 18.84 45.82 17.14
CA LEU A 455 18.49 45.23 15.85
C LEU A 455 16.97 45.09 15.71
N ASP A 456 16.45 45.43 14.55
CA ASP A 456 15.06 45.13 14.23
C ASP A 456 14.89 43.65 13.83
N THR A 457 13.64 43.19 13.77
CA THR A 457 13.34 41.78 13.44
C THR A 457 13.96 41.33 12.11
N PRO A 458 13.91 42.07 10.99
CA PRO A 458 14.60 41.75 9.75
C PRO A 458 16.12 41.59 9.89
N GLU A 459 16.78 42.50 10.60
CA GLU A 459 18.23 42.47 10.82
C GLU A 459 18.64 41.24 11.65
N LEU A 460 17.82 40.87 12.64
CA LEU A 460 18.04 39.68 13.46
C LEU A 460 17.82 38.39 12.67
N ILE A 461 16.83 38.35 11.75
CA ILE A 461 16.61 37.21 10.83
C ILE A 461 17.82 37.04 9.91
N GLU A 462 18.33 38.12 9.33
CA GLU A 462 19.49 38.09 8.42
C GLU A 462 20.75 37.59 9.15
N LEU A 463 20.98 38.06 10.36
CA LEU A 463 22.09 37.61 11.20
C LEU A 463 22.03 36.13 11.54
N LEU A 464 20.81 35.63 11.93
CA LEU A 464 20.57 34.23 12.22
C LEU A 464 20.69 33.35 10.97
N ALA A 465 20.13 33.79 9.85
CA ALA A 465 20.20 33.05 8.59
C ALA A 465 21.66 32.87 8.14
N ASP A 466 22.48 33.89 8.30
CA ASP A 466 23.90 33.81 8.00
C ASP A 466 24.65 32.85 8.93
N ALA A 467 24.36 32.88 10.23
CA ALA A 467 24.99 31.98 11.20
C ALA A 467 24.58 30.50 10.97
N VAL A 468 23.29 30.25 10.76
CA VAL A 468 22.76 28.93 10.51
C VAL A 468 23.25 28.36 9.18
N THR A 469 23.36 29.19 8.13
CA THR A 469 23.88 28.80 6.82
C THR A 469 25.38 28.44 6.90
N ARG A 470 26.18 29.18 7.68
CA ARG A 470 27.60 28.83 7.90
C ARG A 470 27.79 27.49 8.59
N ASN A 471 26.82 27.09 9.41
CA ASN A 471 26.79 25.78 10.08
C ASN A 471 26.17 24.66 9.21
N GLY A 472 26.06 24.84 7.90
CA GLY A 472 25.67 23.81 6.93
C GLY A 472 24.17 23.61 6.77
N TRP A 473 23.34 24.54 7.26
CA TRP A 473 21.90 24.53 7.06
C TRP A 473 21.49 25.39 5.88
N SER A 474 20.42 25.05 5.22
CA SER A 474 19.76 25.90 4.22
C SER A 474 18.66 26.70 4.90
N THR A 475 18.62 28.01 4.66
CA THR A 475 17.62 28.90 5.26
C THR A 475 16.69 29.50 4.21
N THR A 476 15.40 29.61 4.56
CA THR A 476 14.39 30.29 3.75
C THR A 476 13.64 31.28 4.62
N THR A 477 13.69 32.55 4.28
CA THR A 477 12.92 33.58 4.97
C THR A 477 11.48 33.58 4.48
N VAL A 478 10.53 33.59 5.41
CA VAL A 478 9.08 33.58 5.13
C VAL A 478 8.54 35.00 5.33
N VAL A 479 8.04 35.59 4.26
CA VAL A 479 7.55 37.00 4.25
C VAL A 479 6.04 37.08 4.54
N ASN A 480 5.38 35.98 4.82
CA ASN A 480 3.93 35.96 5.07
C ASN A 480 3.64 36.35 6.51
N THR A 481 2.92 37.45 6.71
CA THR A 481 2.57 38.00 8.05
C THR A 481 1.54 37.17 8.81
N ASP A 482 0.91 36.19 8.17
CA ASP A 482 -0.09 35.31 8.80
C ASP A 482 0.55 34.05 9.41
N ASP A 483 1.77 33.69 9.00
CA ASP A 483 2.49 32.54 9.54
C ASP A 483 3.10 32.87 10.91
N PRO A 484 3.12 31.90 11.84
CA PRO A 484 3.68 32.12 13.18
C PRO A 484 5.21 32.01 13.22
N TYR A 485 5.86 31.79 12.09
CA TYR A 485 7.31 31.73 11.91
C TYR A 485 7.73 32.59 10.73
N ASN A 486 8.96 33.07 10.76
CA ASN A 486 9.49 33.96 9.74
C ASN A 486 10.79 33.47 9.11
N MET A 487 11.29 32.30 9.55
CA MET A 487 12.40 31.61 8.93
C MET A 487 12.19 30.10 9.02
N ILE A 488 12.60 29.39 7.99
CA ILE A 488 12.71 27.93 7.95
C ILE A 488 14.18 27.59 7.77
N ALA A 489 14.72 26.75 8.64
CA ALA A 489 16.04 26.17 8.48
C ALA A 489 15.89 24.68 8.19
N SER A 490 16.54 24.21 7.13
CA SER A 490 16.52 22.79 6.74
C SER A 490 17.92 22.25 6.57
N ARG A 491 18.14 21.02 6.97
CA ARG A 491 19.38 20.30 6.80
C ARG A 491 19.12 18.94 6.19
N ASN A 492 19.84 18.64 5.14
CA ASN A 492 19.62 17.47 4.30
C ASN A 492 20.89 16.60 4.24
N ASP A 493 21.34 16.11 5.40
CA ASP A 493 22.54 15.27 5.47
C ASP A 493 22.20 13.76 5.34
N LEU A 494 21.45 13.21 6.28
CA LEU A 494 20.98 11.83 6.31
C LEU A 494 19.46 11.76 6.50
N PHE A 495 18.87 12.77 7.11
CA PHE A 495 17.43 12.99 7.23
C PHE A 495 17.13 14.43 6.90
N GLU A 496 15.98 14.70 6.29
CA GLU A 496 15.49 16.04 6.06
C GLU A 496 14.96 16.59 7.39
N LEU A 497 15.80 17.30 8.14
CA LEU A 497 15.39 17.99 9.36
C LEU A 497 14.94 19.41 9.01
N GLN A 498 13.71 19.76 9.36
CA GLN A 498 13.15 21.09 9.13
C GLN A 498 12.78 21.78 10.45
N ILE A 499 13.35 22.94 10.68
CA ILE A 499 13.11 23.76 11.87
C ILE A 499 12.30 25.00 11.49
N LEU A 500 11.18 25.22 12.16
CA LEU A 500 10.42 26.46 12.06
C LEU A 500 10.93 27.47 13.10
N VAL A 501 11.42 28.61 12.66
CA VAL A 501 12.00 29.62 13.54
C VAL A 501 11.12 30.88 13.53
N CYS A 502 10.71 31.30 14.73
CA CYS A 502 10.02 32.57 14.96
C CYS A 502 11.00 33.55 15.61
N VAL A 503 11.42 34.55 14.87
CA VAL A 503 12.30 35.62 15.36
C VAL A 503 11.48 36.85 15.72
N VAL A 504 11.65 37.36 16.93
CA VAL A 504 10.96 38.53 17.47
C VAL A 504 12.01 39.53 17.98
N GLY A 505 12.30 40.57 17.21
CA GLY A 505 13.30 41.60 17.56
C GLY A 505 12.68 42.79 18.32
N ASP A 506 11.61 43.38 17.76
CA ASP A 506 11.05 44.65 18.24
C ASP A 506 9.92 44.51 19.29
N ALA A 507 9.48 43.31 19.59
CA ALA A 507 8.36 43.05 20.51
C ALA A 507 8.71 41.97 21.53
N THR A 508 8.13 42.07 22.72
CA THR A 508 8.24 41.00 23.71
C THR A 508 7.36 39.82 23.29
N PRO A 509 7.89 38.59 23.13
CA PRO A 509 7.11 37.42 22.75
C PRO A 509 6.05 37.09 23.81
N SER A 510 4.95 36.54 23.38
CA SER A 510 3.83 36.14 24.24
C SER A 510 3.62 34.62 24.27
N ALA A 511 2.94 34.13 25.31
CA ALA A 511 2.55 32.72 25.39
C ALA A 511 1.65 32.26 24.21
N ARG A 512 0.99 33.21 23.52
CA ARG A 512 0.21 32.95 22.31
C ARG A 512 1.10 32.66 21.11
N ASP A 513 2.24 33.32 20.99
CA ASP A 513 3.19 33.12 19.89
C ASP A 513 3.81 31.73 20.00
N VAL A 514 4.16 31.31 21.21
CA VAL A 514 4.60 29.92 21.49
C VAL A 514 3.55 28.89 21.05
N THR A 515 2.28 29.14 21.41
CA THR A 515 1.21 28.18 21.05
C THR A 515 1.01 28.12 19.53
N ARG A 516 1.01 29.26 18.84
CA ARG A 516 0.87 29.31 17.39
C ARG A 516 2.05 28.65 16.67
N LEU A 517 3.25 28.81 17.20
CA LEU A 517 4.46 28.21 16.64
C LEU A 517 4.45 26.67 16.82
N ALA A 518 4.05 26.18 18.00
CA ALA A 518 3.87 24.76 18.23
C ALA A 518 2.80 24.13 17.31
N ASP A 519 1.64 24.80 17.21
CA ASP A 519 0.55 24.35 16.32
C ASP A 519 0.98 24.38 14.83
N ALA A 520 1.93 25.24 14.45
CA ALA A 520 2.48 25.28 13.10
C ALA A 520 3.36 24.08 12.78
N VAL A 521 4.15 23.57 13.71
CA VAL A 521 4.92 22.32 13.51
C VAL A 521 3.98 21.17 13.26
N GLU A 522 2.92 21.02 14.05
CA GLU A 522 1.91 19.95 13.88
C GLU A 522 1.16 20.04 12.54
N SER A 523 1.07 21.22 11.93
CA SER A 523 0.32 21.47 10.69
C SER A 523 1.19 21.59 9.43
N THR A 524 2.51 21.67 9.57
CA THR A 524 3.46 21.85 8.45
C THR A 524 4.12 20.50 8.14
N PRO A 525 3.85 19.87 7.00
CA PRO A 525 4.48 18.59 6.65
C PRO A 525 6.01 18.74 6.59
N GLY A 526 6.71 17.84 7.28
CA GLY A 526 8.18 17.84 7.33
C GLY A 526 8.80 18.79 8.36
N ALA A 527 8.02 19.49 9.16
CA ALA A 527 8.56 20.33 10.24
C ALA A 527 8.75 19.50 11.52
N ASP A 528 9.98 19.46 12.04
CA ASP A 528 10.35 18.60 13.17
C ASP A 528 10.45 19.38 14.48
N VAL A 529 10.93 20.62 14.42
CA VAL A 529 11.28 21.41 15.60
C VAL A 529 10.78 22.85 15.48
N ALA A 530 10.34 23.42 16.59
CA ALA A 530 10.00 24.83 16.74
C ALA A 530 11.05 25.57 17.58
N VAL A 531 11.52 26.72 17.09
CA VAL A 531 12.45 27.57 17.81
C VAL A 531 11.93 29.01 17.89
N LEU A 532 11.82 29.54 19.10
CA LEU A 532 11.50 30.96 19.35
C LEU A 532 12.80 31.72 19.70
N VAL A 533 13.08 32.76 18.95
CA VAL A 533 14.26 33.61 19.14
C VAL A 533 13.80 35.00 19.50
N ALA A 534 14.25 35.52 20.63
CA ALA A 534 14.01 36.89 21.04
C ALA A 534 15.10 37.38 22.01
N PRO A 535 15.50 38.68 21.98
CA PRO A 535 16.51 39.22 22.90
C PRO A 535 16.10 39.06 24.37
N GLU A 536 14.84 39.27 24.69
CA GLU A 536 14.31 39.13 26.04
C GLU A 536 13.05 38.22 26.03
N ILE A 537 13.05 37.17 26.84
CA ILE A 537 11.96 36.21 26.93
C ILE A 537 11.39 36.14 28.35
N PRO A 538 10.15 36.56 28.55
CA PRO A 538 9.52 36.55 29.87
C PRO A 538 9.38 35.15 30.46
N PRO A 539 9.51 34.94 31.80
CA PRO A 539 9.37 33.62 32.44
C PRO A 539 8.09 32.87 32.08
N PRO A 540 6.89 33.48 31.95
CA PRO A 540 5.69 32.76 31.54
C PRO A 540 5.75 32.20 30.10
N VAL A 541 6.57 32.80 29.25
CA VAL A 541 6.79 32.35 27.86
C VAL A 541 7.75 31.15 27.85
N HIS A 542 8.79 31.17 28.69
CA HIS A 542 9.68 30.04 28.91
C HIS A 542 8.94 28.81 29.41
N ASP A 543 8.09 28.97 30.44
CA ASP A 543 7.29 27.87 30.97
C ASP A 543 6.36 27.30 29.90
N ARG A 544 5.72 28.18 29.12
CA ARG A 544 4.82 27.75 28.03
C ARG A 544 5.58 27.06 26.89
N ALA A 545 6.78 27.52 26.54
CA ALA A 545 7.62 26.90 25.53
C ALA A 545 8.02 25.47 25.92
N ARG A 546 8.45 25.28 27.16
CA ARG A 546 8.76 23.95 27.71
C ARG A 546 7.56 23.01 27.65
N ASP A 547 6.38 23.49 28.05
CA ASP A 547 5.14 22.70 28.04
C ASP A 547 4.70 22.29 26.62
N ARG A 548 5.15 23.01 25.59
CA ARG A 548 4.75 22.78 24.19
C ARG A 548 5.87 22.27 23.30
N GLY A 549 7.03 21.93 23.85
CA GLY A 549 8.17 21.43 23.09
C GLY A 549 8.81 22.48 22.16
N VAL A 550 8.64 23.77 22.44
CA VAL A 550 9.25 24.84 21.66
C VAL A 550 10.60 25.20 22.29
N HIS A 551 11.66 25.15 21.52
CA HIS A 551 12.97 25.60 21.96
C HIS A 551 13.05 27.13 22.00
N VAL A 552 13.82 27.64 22.96
CA VAL A 552 13.92 29.09 23.19
C VAL A 552 15.36 29.51 23.14
N LEU A 553 15.66 30.51 22.31
CA LEU A 553 16.96 31.16 22.22
C LEU A 553 16.80 32.63 22.63
N ASP A 554 17.26 32.96 23.86
CA ASP A 554 17.40 34.32 24.35
C ASP A 554 18.74 34.95 23.90
N ALA A 555 18.98 36.20 24.26
CA ALA A 555 20.19 36.92 23.85
C ALA A 555 21.48 36.20 24.29
N GLU A 556 21.48 35.56 25.46
CA GLU A 556 22.65 34.89 26.00
C GLU A 556 22.98 33.62 25.21
N ARG A 557 21.97 32.81 24.92
CA ARG A 557 22.10 31.59 24.08
C ARG A 557 22.39 31.93 22.63
N LEU A 558 21.78 33.03 22.12
CA LEU A 558 22.04 33.50 20.77
C LEU A 558 23.50 33.98 20.63
N ALA A 559 24.01 34.72 21.60
CA ALA A 559 25.41 35.13 21.63
C ALA A 559 26.35 33.91 21.61
N THR A 560 26.01 32.85 22.35
CA THR A 560 26.78 31.59 22.37
C THR A 560 26.80 30.91 21.00
N VAL A 561 25.66 30.87 20.31
CA VAL A 561 25.54 30.29 18.95
C VAL A 561 26.35 31.11 17.93
N LEU A 562 26.37 32.44 18.07
CA LEU A 562 27.10 33.34 17.18
C LEU A 562 28.61 33.39 17.47
N ASP A 563 29.04 33.25 18.74
CA ASP A 563 30.46 33.27 19.16
C ASP A 563 31.19 31.95 18.90
N SER A 564 30.51 30.83 18.89
CA SER A 564 31.12 29.52 18.57
C SER A 564 31.80 29.50 17.18
N ASP A 565 31.45 30.44 16.33
CA ASP A 565 31.98 30.59 14.97
C ASP A 565 33.34 31.36 14.86
N GLN A 566 33.67 32.22 15.82
CA GLN A 566 34.94 32.96 15.77
C GLN A 566 36.14 32.08 16.17
N SER A 567 35.90 31.00 16.89
CA SER A 567 36.97 30.11 17.33
C SER A 567 37.45 29.17 16.21
N ALA A 568 36.58 28.84 15.22
CA ALA A 568 36.94 27.96 14.10
C ALA A 568 37.82 28.63 13.05
N GLU A 569 37.71 29.95 12.83
CA GLU A 569 38.55 30.70 11.86
C GLU A 569 39.95 31.02 12.38
N SER A 570 40.16 31.10 13.69
CA SER A 570 41.46 31.38 14.28
C SER A 570 42.44 30.21 14.27
N GLY A 571 41.93 28.97 14.15
CA GLY A 571 42.73 27.73 14.12
C GLY A 571 43.26 27.33 12.72
N ALA A 572 42.80 27.96 11.65
CA ALA A 572 43.23 27.65 10.27
C ALA A 572 44.38 28.52 9.73
N ALA A 573 44.90 29.44 10.52
CA ALA A 573 45.98 30.39 10.12
C ALA A 573 47.25 30.32 10.99
N ALA A 574 47.51 29.15 11.65
CA ALA A 574 48.78 28.93 12.35
C ALA A 574 49.50 27.69 11.82
#